data_1f79ad681dc1a521348ceb4111b2dd9a
#
_entry.id   1f79ad681dc1a521348ceb4111b2dd9a
#
_cell.length_a   1.000
_cell.length_b   1.000
_cell.length_c   1.000
_cell.angle_alpha   90.00
_cell.angle_beta   90.00
_cell.angle_gamma   90.00
#
_symmetry.space_group_name_H-M   'P 1'
#
loop_
_entity.id
_entity.type
_entity.pdbx_description
1 polymer ?
#
loop_
_entity_poly.entity_id
_entity_poly.type
_entity_poly.pdbx_seq_one_letter_code
_entity_poly.pdbx_strand_id
1 'polypeptide(L)'
;ARASEALLSREEKEFLQIALQWAGFYNAAIDGAYGRGTRAAMTAWQDENGHEATGVLTTRQRAQLIGQYNAVLEGMDLQTVRDDATGIEMQIPTGVVEFEAYSPPFARFTPKTDLDATVLLISQPGDQDRLFGLYEILQTLEIIPPEGPRERRNASFTIEGVDETRHSYVTASLENGEIKGYALIWPSGDDERRGRVLAEMEASFQRLEGVLDPGLVTPGEEQSVDLVSGLA
;
A
#
# COMPACT_ATOMS: atom_id res chain seq x y z
N ALA A 1 -28.41 -0.91 21.16
CA ALA A 1 -27.05 -0.56 20.74
C ALA A 1 -26.02 -0.90 21.82
N ARG A 2 -26.07 -0.32 23.04
CA ARG A 2 -25.05 -0.57 24.11
C ARG A 2 -24.89 -2.05 24.49
N ALA A 3 -25.98 -2.82 24.62
CA ALA A 3 -25.89 -4.22 24.95
C ALA A 3 -25.19 -5.06 23.87
N SER A 4 -25.43 -4.77 22.59
CA SER A 4 -24.74 -5.45 21.49
C SER A 4 -23.29 -4.97 21.31
N GLU A 5 -22.97 -3.74 21.69
CA GLU A 5 -21.60 -3.22 21.71
C GLU A 5 -20.74 -3.89 22.80
N ALA A 6 -21.35 -4.18 23.96
CA ALA A 6 -20.65 -4.84 25.07
C ALA A 6 -20.21 -6.28 24.74
N LEU A 7 -20.78 -6.89 23.71
CA LEU A 7 -20.43 -8.24 23.24
C LEU A 7 -19.27 -8.25 22.23
N LEU A 8 -18.84 -7.08 21.74
CA LEU A 8 -17.74 -7.00 20.78
C LEU A 8 -16.41 -7.38 21.44
N SER A 9 -15.62 -8.17 20.73
CA SER A 9 -14.23 -8.44 21.09
C SER A 9 -13.37 -7.16 21.05
N ARG A 10 -12.15 -7.25 21.53
CA ARG A 10 -11.21 -6.15 21.44
C ARG A 10 -10.86 -5.85 19.98
N GLU A 11 -10.59 -6.89 19.20
CA GLU A 11 -10.25 -6.80 17.77
C GLU A 11 -11.40 -6.18 16.96
N GLU A 12 -12.65 -6.55 17.24
CA GLU A 12 -13.82 -5.94 16.59
C GLU A 12 -13.96 -4.45 16.92
N LYS A 13 -13.60 -4.06 18.16
CA LYS A 13 -13.60 -2.65 18.57
C LYS A 13 -12.47 -1.85 17.92
N GLU A 14 -11.28 -2.41 17.85
CA GLU A 14 -10.13 -1.83 17.15
C GLU A 14 -10.44 -1.66 15.66
N PHE A 15 -11.06 -2.67 15.04
CA PHE A 15 -11.45 -2.59 13.63
C PHE A 15 -12.47 -1.47 13.37
N LEU A 16 -13.44 -1.27 14.25
CA LEU A 16 -14.38 -0.14 14.14
C LEU A 16 -13.70 1.22 14.35
N GLN A 17 -12.68 1.31 15.21
CA GLN A 17 -11.86 2.54 15.32
C GLN A 17 -11.08 2.80 14.03
N ILE A 18 -10.49 1.76 13.41
CA ILE A 18 -9.83 1.84 12.10
C ILE A 18 -10.80 2.33 11.02
N ALA A 19 -12.00 1.74 10.95
CA ALA A 19 -13.00 2.16 9.98
C ALA A 19 -13.45 3.62 10.16
N LEU A 20 -13.61 4.08 11.42
CA LEU A 20 -13.88 5.49 11.72
C LEU A 20 -12.70 6.41 11.39
N GLN A 21 -11.46 5.94 11.54
CA GLN A 21 -10.25 6.68 11.16
C GLN A 21 -10.19 6.87 9.65
N TRP A 22 -10.39 5.82 8.87
CA TRP A 22 -10.43 5.88 7.42
C TRP A 22 -11.60 6.73 6.88
N ALA A 23 -12.72 6.72 7.58
CA ALA A 23 -13.84 7.61 7.28
C ALA A 23 -13.61 9.09 7.70
N GLY A 24 -12.44 9.41 8.27
CA GLY A 24 -12.05 10.77 8.64
C GLY A 24 -12.61 11.29 9.98
N PHE A 25 -13.26 10.44 10.76
CA PHE A 25 -13.90 10.85 12.02
C PHE A 25 -13.07 10.57 13.28
N TYR A 26 -12.04 9.71 13.20
CA TYR A 26 -11.22 9.31 14.34
C TYR A 26 -9.74 9.55 14.09
N ASN A 27 -9.02 10.12 15.06
CA ASN A 27 -7.59 10.44 14.92
C ASN A 27 -6.75 10.11 16.16
N ALA A 28 -7.27 9.25 17.04
CA ALA A 28 -6.57 8.82 18.24
C ALA A 28 -6.07 7.37 18.12
N ALA A 29 -5.46 6.84 19.19
CA ALA A 29 -4.93 5.50 19.20
C ALA A 29 -5.99 4.42 18.97
N ILE A 30 -5.63 3.39 18.19
CA ILE A 30 -6.43 2.19 17.99
C ILE A 30 -6.13 1.24 19.15
N ASP A 31 -7.02 1.14 20.12
CA ASP A 31 -6.79 0.43 21.39
C ASP A 31 -7.99 -0.43 21.83
N GLY A 32 -9.09 -0.40 21.05
CA GLY A 32 -10.34 -1.08 21.39
C GLY A 32 -11.11 -0.45 22.56
N ALA A 33 -10.61 0.68 23.10
CA ALA A 33 -11.30 1.38 24.19
C ALA A 33 -12.23 2.47 23.63
N TYR A 34 -13.51 2.38 23.93
CA TYR A 34 -14.50 3.35 23.48
C TYR A 34 -14.65 4.50 24.47
N GLY A 35 -13.57 5.31 24.54
CA GLY A 35 -13.53 6.53 25.32
C GLY A 35 -14.26 7.70 24.64
N ARG A 36 -14.07 8.90 25.20
CA ARG A 36 -14.72 10.14 24.73
C ARG A 36 -14.42 10.42 23.24
N GLY A 37 -13.18 10.17 22.78
CA GLY A 37 -12.77 10.38 21.39
C GLY A 37 -13.52 9.47 20.43
N THR A 38 -13.57 8.15 20.73
CA THR A 38 -14.30 7.18 19.92
C THR A 38 -15.81 7.50 19.90
N ARG A 39 -16.38 7.93 21.03
CA ARG A 39 -17.81 8.33 21.09
C ARG A 39 -18.09 9.56 20.24
N ALA A 40 -17.21 10.55 20.27
CA ALA A 40 -17.33 11.74 19.42
C ALA A 40 -17.25 11.37 17.91
N ALA A 41 -16.32 10.47 17.54
CA ALA A 41 -16.19 9.97 16.17
C ALA A 41 -17.46 9.24 15.70
N MET A 42 -18.01 8.36 16.54
CA MET A 42 -19.28 7.67 16.26
C MET A 42 -20.44 8.65 16.09
N THR A 43 -20.51 9.68 16.95
CA THR A 43 -21.53 10.73 16.86
C THR A 43 -21.42 11.48 15.54
N ALA A 44 -20.23 11.92 15.15
CA ALA A 44 -19.99 12.64 13.91
C ALA A 44 -20.31 11.78 12.67
N TRP A 45 -19.89 10.51 12.67
CA TRP A 45 -20.23 9.58 11.60
C TRP A 45 -21.74 9.32 11.50
N GLN A 46 -22.44 9.20 12.64
CA GLN A 46 -23.90 9.05 12.67
C GLN A 46 -24.61 10.26 12.06
N ASP A 47 -24.18 11.47 12.42
CA ASP A 47 -24.74 12.72 11.91
C ASP A 47 -24.57 12.81 10.39
N GLU A 48 -23.36 12.59 9.89
CA GLU A 48 -23.03 12.61 8.45
C GLU A 48 -23.84 11.58 7.65
N ASN A 49 -24.14 10.43 8.25
CA ASN A 49 -24.91 9.37 7.59
C ASN A 49 -26.44 9.44 7.86
N GLY A 50 -26.92 10.55 8.41
CA GLY A 50 -28.36 10.81 8.65
C GLY A 50 -28.97 9.93 9.75
N HIS A 51 -28.18 9.48 10.70
CA HIS A 51 -28.62 8.72 11.87
C HIS A 51 -28.73 9.63 13.09
N GLU A 52 -29.50 9.17 14.10
CA GLU A 52 -29.50 9.80 15.41
C GLU A 52 -28.10 9.73 16.06
N ALA A 53 -27.52 10.88 16.38
CA ALA A 53 -26.15 11.06 16.88
C ALA A 53 -26.01 10.68 18.36
N THR A 54 -26.08 9.37 18.67
CA THR A 54 -26.07 8.83 20.03
C THR A 54 -24.68 8.51 20.56
N GLY A 55 -23.65 8.47 19.70
CA GLY A 55 -22.30 8.02 20.03
C GLY A 55 -22.18 6.52 20.34
N VAL A 56 -23.20 5.75 20.01
CA VAL A 56 -23.22 4.28 20.16
C VAL A 56 -23.82 3.65 18.89
N LEU A 57 -22.98 3.00 18.09
CA LEU A 57 -23.42 2.38 16.84
C LEU A 57 -24.30 1.18 17.10
N THR A 58 -25.45 1.12 16.43
CA THR A 58 -26.26 -0.09 16.36
C THR A 58 -25.55 -1.17 15.54
N THR A 59 -25.99 -2.42 15.60
CA THR A 59 -25.46 -3.50 14.76
C THR A 59 -25.54 -3.15 13.27
N ARG A 60 -26.67 -2.55 12.83
CA ARG A 60 -26.84 -2.10 11.44
C ARG A 60 -25.86 -0.98 11.06
N GLN A 61 -25.67 -0.02 11.94
CA GLN A 61 -24.72 1.09 11.70
C GLN A 61 -23.28 0.59 11.64
N ARG A 62 -22.89 -0.36 12.50
CA ARG A 62 -21.57 -1.01 12.42
C ARG A 62 -21.39 -1.72 11.08
N ALA A 63 -22.38 -2.48 10.64
CA ALA A 63 -22.33 -3.15 9.32
C ALA A 63 -22.24 -2.14 8.17
N GLN A 64 -22.93 -0.99 8.27
CA GLN A 64 -22.83 0.09 7.28
C GLN A 64 -21.42 0.70 7.24
N LEU A 65 -20.85 1.06 8.40
CA LEU A 65 -19.50 1.60 8.50
C LEU A 65 -18.45 0.64 7.94
N ILE A 66 -18.53 -0.64 8.31
CA ILE A 66 -17.64 -1.68 7.79
C ILE A 66 -17.85 -1.87 6.28
N GLY A 67 -19.10 -1.83 5.81
CA GLY A 67 -19.41 -1.88 4.38
C GLY A 67 -18.79 -0.72 3.60
N GLN A 68 -18.87 0.51 4.11
CA GLN A 68 -18.21 1.68 3.53
C GLN A 68 -16.68 1.49 3.50
N TYR A 69 -16.10 1.02 4.61
CA TYR A 69 -14.68 0.72 4.73
C TYR A 69 -14.21 -0.32 3.70
N ASN A 70 -14.96 -1.39 3.50
CA ASN A 70 -14.61 -2.46 2.56
C ASN A 70 -14.86 -2.09 1.11
N ALA A 71 -15.87 -1.25 0.83
CA ALA A 71 -16.24 -0.84 -0.53
C ALA A 71 -15.09 -0.13 -1.27
N VAL A 72 -14.21 0.54 -0.55
CA VAL A 72 -13.02 1.20 -1.12
C VAL A 72 -12.09 0.20 -1.80
N LEU A 73 -12.01 -1.03 -1.28
CA LEU A 73 -11.19 -2.11 -1.83
C LEU A 73 -11.95 -3.06 -2.76
N GLU A 74 -13.22 -2.75 -3.07
CA GLU A 74 -14.00 -3.58 -3.99
C GLU A 74 -13.33 -3.62 -5.37
N GLY A 75 -13.18 -4.84 -5.92
CA GLY A 75 -12.50 -5.06 -7.19
C GLY A 75 -10.97 -5.09 -7.12
N MET A 76 -10.36 -4.79 -5.98
CA MET A 76 -8.89 -4.84 -5.83
C MET A 76 -8.38 -6.28 -5.72
N ASP A 77 -9.18 -7.22 -5.21
CA ASP A 77 -8.80 -8.62 -5.01
C ASP A 77 -7.38 -8.74 -4.41
N LEU A 78 -7.20 -8.14 -3.23
CA LEU A 78 -5.91 -8.18 -2.53
C LEU A 78 -5.57 -9.63 -2.16
N GLN A 79 -4.54 -10.16 -2.80
CA GLN A 79 -4.03 -11.52 -2.59
C GLN A 79 -2.61 -11.48 -2.04
N THR A 80 -2.30 -12.38 -1.11
CA THR A 80 -0.91 -12.59 -0.70
C THR A 80 -0.16 -13.26 -1.85
N VAL A 81 0.76 -12.53 -2.43
CA VAL A 81 1.67 -13.00 -3.48
C VAL A 81 3.02 -13.29 -2.83
N ARG A 82 3.45 -14.55 -2.96
CA ARG A 82 4.80 -14.98 -2.59
C ARG A 82 5.61 -15.12 -3.86
N ASP A 83 6.63 -14.30 -4.00
CA ASP A 83 7.55 -14.34 -5.13
C ASP A 83 8.92 -14.82 -4.64
N ASP A 84 9.21 -16.10 -4.88
CA ASP A 84 10.46 -16.71 -4.43
C ASP A 84 11.68 -16.21 -5.21
N ALA A 85 11.50 -15.66 -6.43
CA ALA A 85 12.59 -15.09 -7.22
C ALA A 85 13.09 -13.77 -6.61
N THR A 86 12.19 -12.91 -6.16
CA THR A 86 12.56 -11.66 -5.45
C THR A 86 12.82 -11.89 -3.97
N GLY A 87 12.37 -13.00 -3.40
CA GLY A 87 12.37 -13.23 -1.95
C GLY A 87 11.47 -12.25 -1.21
N ILE A 88 10.28 -11.95 -1.76
CA ILE A 88 9.29 -11.05 -1.17
C ILE A 88 7.93 -11.75 -1.11
N GLU A 89 7.24 -11.59 0.01
CA GLU A 89 5.83 -11.95 0.16
C GLU A 89 5.05 -10.72 0.63
N MET A 90 3.95 -10.39 -0.05
CA MET A 90 3.07 -9.29 0.34
C MET A 90 1.72 -9.36 -0.35
N GLN A 91 0.75 -8.60 0.14
CA GLN A 91 -0.51 -8.41 -0.56
C GLN A 91 -0.33 -7.50 -1.78
N ILE A 92 -0.89 -7.92 -2.91
CA ILE A 92 -0.89 -7.19 -4.18
C ILE A 92 -2.35 -7.11 -4.67
N PRO A 93 -2.77 -5.97 -5.25
CA PRO A 93 -4.14 -5.80 -5.77
C PRO A 93 -4.32 -6.56 -7.10
N THR A 94 -4.35 -7.90 -7.03
CA THR A 94 -4.42 -8.79 -8.20
C THR A 94 -5.70 -8.65 -9.01
N GLY A 95 -6.70 -7.94 -8.48
CA GLY A 95 -7.90 -7.54 -9.22
C GLY A 95 -7.61 -6.55 -10.34
N VAL A 96 -6.55 -5.75 -10.24
CA VAL A 96 -6.26 -4.65 -11.17
C VAL A 96 -4.86 -4.71 -11.78
N VAL A 97 -3.95 -5.50 -11.23
CA VAL A 97 -2.61 -5.75 -11.81
C VAL A 97 -2.35 -7.23 -12.01
N GLU A 98 -1.49 -7.58 -12.95
CA GLU A 98 -1.00 -8.94 -13.20
C GLU A 98 0.51 -8.95 -13.36
N PHE A 99 1.14 -10.07 -13.01
CA PHE A 99 2.57 -10.24 -13.22
C PHE A 99 2.89 -10.19 -14.71
N GLU A 100 3.86 -9.36 -15.07
CA GLU A 100 4.33 -9.19 -16.45
C GLU A 100 5.70 -9.84 -16.64
N ALA A 101 6.71 -9.40 -15.89
CA ALA A 101 8.08 -9.79 -16.16
C ALA A 101 9.03 -9.57 -14.97
N TYR A 102 10.16 -10.26 -15.03
CA TYR A 102 11.35 -9.92 -14.27
C TYR A 102 12.29 -9.06 -15.13
N SER A 103 12.56 -7.85 -14.65
CA SER A 103 13.54 -6.92 -15.21
C SER A 103 14.42 -6.41 -14.07
N PRO A 104 15.45 -7.17 -13.65
CA PRO A 104 16.22 -6.87 -12.46
C PRO A 104 16.68 -5.41 -12.39
N PRO A 105 16.49 -4.75 -11.24
CA PRO A 105 16.16 -5.32 -9.93
C PRO A 105 14.64 -5.42 -9.65
N PHE A 106 13.78 -5.42 -10.66
CA PHE A 106 12.33 -5.35 -10.52
C PHE A 106 11.62 -6.64 -10.94
N ALA A 107 10.61 -7.06 -10.17
CA ALA A 107 9.49 -7.86 -10.66
C ALA A 107 8.31 -6.91 -10.91
N ARG A 108 7.76 -6.93 -12.12
CA ARG A 108 6.76 -5.96 -12.58
C ARG A 108 5.38 -6.59 -12.61
N PHE A 109 4.42 -5.87 -12.04
CA PHE A 109 3.00 -6.14 -12.16
C PHE A 109 2.35 -4.93 -12.82
N THR A 110 1.76 -5.14 -13.99
CA THR A 110 1.21 -4.09 -14.85
C THR A 110 -0.30 -4.09 -14.86
N PRO A 111 -0.95 -3.01 -15.31
CA PRO A 111 -2.40 -2.91 -15.35
C PRO A 111 -3.03 -4.03 -16.19
N LYS A 112 -4.05 -4.70 -15.64
CA LYS A 112 -4.91 -5.64 -16.39
C LYS A 112 -6.35 -5.14 -16.58
N THR A 113 -6.63 -3.94 -16.07
CA THR A 113 -7.93 -3.25 -16.18
C THR A 113 -7.72 -1.82 -16.68
N ASP A 114 -8.80 -1.03 -16.79
CA ASP A 114 -8.71 0.39 -17.13
C ASP A 114 -8.08 1.25 -16.02
N LEU A 115 -7.86 0.70 -14.83
CA LEU A 115 -7.13 1.37 -13.76
C LEU A 115 -5.63 1.29 -14.06
N ASP A 116 -5.00 2.44 -14.33
CA ASP A 116 -3.55 2.55 -14.61
C ASP A 116 -2.72 2.39 -13.32
N ALA A 117 -2.79 1.18 -12.74
CA ALA A 117 -2.06 0.82 -11.52
C ALA A 117 -0.87 -0.09 -11.86
N THR A 118 0.28 0.16 -11.24
CA THR A 118 1.48 -0.68 -11.39
C THR A 118 2.08 -0.97 -10.01
N VAL A 119 2.51 -2.22 -9.81
CA VAL A 119 3.29 -2.61 -8.63
C VAL A 119 4.65 -3.12 -9.08
N LEU A 120 5.70 -2.67 -8.40
CA LEU A 120 7.05 -3.20 -8.56
C LEU A 120 7.47 -3.86 -7.25
N LEU A 121 8.02 -5.07 -7.32
CA LEU A 121 8.83 -5.62 -6.24
C LEU A 121 10.29 -5.31 -6.57
N ILE A 122 11.04 -4.82 -5.58
CA ILE A 122 12.44 -4.41 -5.72
C ILE A 122 13.28 -5.42 -4.99
N SER A 123 14.24 -6.05 -5.68
CA SER A 123 15.10 -7.04 -5.06
C SER A 123 16.45 -7.14 -5.76
N GLN A 124 17.54 -6.89 -5.02
CA GLN A 124 18.89 -7.07 -5.50
C GLN A 124 19.88 -7.25 -4.33
N PRO A 125 21.04 -7.88 -4.58
CA PRO A 125 22.13 -7.84 -3.62
C PRO A 125 22.71 -6.42 -3.57
N GLY A 126 23.20 -5.99 -2.41
CA GLY A 126 23.83 -4.68 -2.32
C GLY A 126 24.26 -4.28 -0.93
N ASP A 127 24.87 -3.12 -0.90
CA ASP A 127 25.32 -2.37 0.25
C ASP A 127 24.66 -0.99 0.29
N GLN A 128 25.15 -0.12 1.18
CA GLN A 128 24.63 1.24 1.30
C GLN A 128 24.82 2.08 0.03
N ASP A 129 25.95 1.90 -0.67
CA ASP A 129 26.23 2.66 -1.89
C ASP A 129 25.25 2.26 -3.02
N ARG A 130 24.95 0.97 -3.13
CA ARG A 130 23.94 0.48 -4.07
C ARG A 130 22.52 0.91 -3.69
N LEU A 131 22.19 0.92 -2.40
CA LEU A 131 20.89 1.44 -1.94
C LEU A 131 20.73 2.92 -2.34
N PHE A 132 21.79 3.72 -2.16
CA PHE A 132 21.76 5.13 -2.52
C PHE A 132 21.78 5.34 -4.04
N GLY A 133 22.51 4.54 -4.79
CA GLY A 133 22.44 4.53 -6.25
C GLY A 133 21.04 4.23 -6.77
N LEU A 134 20.38 3.23 -6.19
CA LEU A 134 18.97 2.91 -6.51
C LEU A 134 18.03 4.08 -6.19
N TYR A 135 18.20 4.74 -5.03
CA TYR A 135 17.43 5.94 -4.67
C TYR A 135 17.57 7.06 -5.71
N GLU A 136 18.79 7.36 -6.17
CA GLU A 136 19.01 8.41 -7.17
C GLU A 136 18.41 8.04 -8.54
N ILE A 137 18.57 6.80 -8.97
CA ILE A 137 18.05 6.32 -10.26
C ILE A 137 16.52 6.32 -10.27
N LEU A 138 15.86 5.82 -9.22
CA LEU A 138 14.41 5.76 -9.15
C LEU A 138 13.76 7.14 -9.34
N GLN A 139 14.39 8.20 -8.88
CA GLN A 139 13.90 9.58 -9.05
C GLN A 139 13.98 10.11 -10.50
N THR A 140 14.70 9.40 -11.38
CA THR A 140 14.80 9.76 -12.79
C THR A 140 13.79 9.02 -13.67
N LEU A 141 13.08 8.03 -13.10
CA LEU A 141 12.09 7.25 -13.85
C LEU A 141 10.82 8.07 -14.11
N GLU A 142 10.32 8.02 -15.33
CA GLU A 142 9.10 8.71 -15.75
C GLU A 142 7.87 8.33 -14.92
N ILE A 143 7.82 7.09 -14.40
CA ILE A 143 6.73 6.61 -13.56
C ILE A 143 6.73 7.20 -12.14
N ILE A 144 7.78 7.94 -11.77
CA ILE A 144 7.92 8.58 -10.46
C ILE A 144 7.94 10.09 -10.68
N PRO A 145 6.82 10.79 -10.52
CA PRO A 145 6.76 12.24 -10.65
C PRO A 145 7.78 12.96 -9.76
N PRO A 146 8.33 14.09 -10.22
CA PRO A 146 9.42 14.78 -9.51
C PRO A 146 8.97 15.46 -8.22
N GLU A 147 7.70 15.80 -8.07
CA GLU A 147 7.18 16.51 -6.91
C GLU A 147 6.70 15.54 -5.85
N GLY A 148 7.01 15.83 -4.58
CA GLY A 148 6.57 15.05 -3.42
C GLY A 148 7.70 14.77 -2.42
N PRO A 149 7.38 14.17 -1.26
CA PRO A 149 8.34 13.87 -0.21
C PRO A 149 9.44 12.90 -0.65
N ARG A 150 10.66 13.16 -0.19
CA ARG A 150 11.84 12.32 -0.40
C ARG A 150 12.51 12.12 0.95
N GLU A 151 12.59 10.89 1.41
CA GLU A 151 13.27 10.56 2.67
C GLU A 151 14.34 9.49 2.43
N ARG A 152 15.56 9.77 2.86
CA ARG A 152 16.68 8.82 2.80
C ARG A 152 17.32 8.69 4.18
N ARG A 153 17.47 7.46 4.63
CA ARG A 153 18.14 7.06 5.87
C ARG A 153 19.34 6.17 5.53
N ASN A 154 20.12 5.80 6.54
CA ASN A 154 21.31 4.97 6.31
C ASN A 154 21.03 3.62 5.64
N ALA A 155 19.91 2.99 5.99
CA ALA A 155 19.56 1.65 5.51
C ALA A 155 18.20 1.58 4.81
N SER A 156 17.60 2.71 4.48
CA SER A 156 16.29 2.74 3.81
C SER A 156 16.03 4.06 3.13
N PHE A 157 15.08 4.06 2.21
CA PHE A 157 14.51 5.28 1.64
C PHE A 157 13.02 5.14 1.36
N THR A 158 12.37 6.29 1.25
CA THR A 158 11.01 6.42 0.73
C THR A 158 10.97 7.57 -0.27
N ILE A 159 10.29 7.37 -1.38
CA ILE A 159 10.06 8.36 -2.42
C ILE A 159 8.56 8.41 -2.68
N GLU A 160 7.96 9.57 -2.55
CA GLU A 160 6.63 9.82 -3.08
C GLU A 160 6.74 10.78 -4.25
N GLY A 161 5.98 10.50 -5.30
CA GLY A 161 5.89 11.37 -6.47
C GLY A 161 4.43 11.62 -6.84
N VAL A 162 4.06 12.87 -7.10
CA VAL A 162 2.69 13.22 -7.50
C VAL A 162 2.71 14.23 -8.63
N ASP A 163 1.86 13.99 -9.63
CA ASP A 163 1.50 14.93 -10.68
C ASP A 163 0.01 14.85 -11.01
N GLU A 164 -0.44 15.46 -12.10
CA GLU A 164 -1.84 15.47 -12.52
C GLU A 164 -2.37 14.07 -12.90
N THR A 165 -1.48 13.14 -13.23
CA THR A 165 -1.82 11.81 -13.76
C THR A 165 -1.52 10.68 -12.80
N ARG A 166 -0.45 10.78 -12.02
CA ARG A 166 0.10 9.69 -11.21
C ARG A 166 0.45 10.13 -9.79
N HIS A 167 0.25 9.20 -8.88
CA HIS A 167 0.73 9.26 -7.50
C HIS A 167 1.53 7.98 -7.21
N SER A 168 2.83 8.08 -7.15
CA SER A 168 3.74 6.97 -6.87
C SER A 168 4.22 6.98 -5.43
N TYR A 169 4.42 5.77 -4.88
CA TYR A 169 5.08 5.53 -3.61
C TYR A 169 6.12 4.43 -3.80
N VAL A 170 7.34 4.67 -3.36
CA VAL A 170 8.43 3.70 -3.45
C VAL A 170 9.16 3.63 -2.11
N THR A 171 9.41 2.43 -1.63
CA THR A 171 10.24 2.21 -0.44
C THR A 171 11.18 1.03 -0.63
N ALA A 172 12.38 1.12 -0.10
CA ALA A 172 13.30 -0.01 -0.03
C ALA A 172 14.19 0.10 1.19
N SER A 173 14.64 -1.05 1.69
CA SER A 173 15.56 -1.16 2.81
C SER A 173 16.68 -2.17 2.54
N LEU A 174 17.82 -1.92 3.14
CA LEU A 174 19.00 -2.79 3.13
C LEU A 174 19.07 -3.57 4.44
N GLU A 175 19.05 -4.89 4.33
CA GLU A 175 19.26 -5.80 5.44
C GLU A 175 20.08 -7.01 4.97
N ASN A 176 21.09 -7.42 5.75
CA ASN A 176 21.92 -8.61 5.50
C ASN A 176 22.53 -8.66 4.07
N GLY A 177 22.85 -7.51 3.46
CA GLY A 177 23.40 -7.46 2.10
C GLY A 177 22.36 -7.59 1.00
N GLU A 178 21.08 -7.52 1.33
CA GLU A 178 19.95 -7.57 0.40
C GLU A 178 19.14 -6.27 0.46
N ILE A 179 18.94 -5.64 -0.69
CA ILE A 179 18.04 -4.49 -0.86
C ILE A 179 16.70 -5.03 -1.32
N LYS A 180 15.65 -4.82 -0.51
CA LYS A 180 14.29 -5.22 -0.84
C LYS A 180 13.32 -4.09 -0.58
N GLY A 181 12.29 -4.03 -1.41
CA GLY A 181 11.26 -3.02 -1.31
C GLY A 181 10.16 -3.21 -2.34
N TYR A 182 9.32 -2.20 -2.46
CA TYR A 182 8.22 -2.20 -3.41
C TYR A 182 7.90 -0.79 -3.87
N ALA A 183 7.18 -0.70 -4.97
CA ALA A 183 6.56 0.53 -5.44
C ALA A 183 5.08 0.29 -5.75
N LEU A 184 4.26 1.30 -5.50
CA LEU A 184 2.89 1.41 -5.95
C LEU A 184 2.75 2.68 -6.77
N ILE A 185 2.42 2.54 -8.05
CA ILE A 185 2.07 3.63 -8.95
C ILE A 185 0.57 3.59 -9.17
N TRP A 186 -0.10 4.71 -8.99
CA TRP A 186 -1.55 4.79 -8.98
C TRP A 186 -2.02 6.05 -9.71
N PRO A 187 -3.20 6.05 -10.37
CA PRO A 187 -3.73 7.27 -10.97
C PRO A 187 -4.05 8.32 -9.91
N SER A 188 -3.72 9.58 -10.19
CA SER A 188 -4.05 10.70 -9.32
C SER A 188 -5.57 10.90 -9.22
N GLY A 189 -6.02 11.40 -8.05
CA GLY A 189 -7.44 11.63 -7.76
C GLY A 189 -8.17 10.43 -7.17
N ASP A 190 -7.51 9.29 -6.97
CA ASP A 190 -8.05 8.11 -6.28
C ASP A 190 -7.27 7.82 -4.98
N ASP A 191 -7.00 8.86 -4.20
CA ASP A 191 -6.10 8.82 -3.05
C ASP A 191 -6.61 7.92 -1.92
N GLU A 192 -7.92 7.83 -1.73
CA GLU A 192 -8.51 6.99 -0.70
C GLU A 192 -8.22 5.51 -0.98
N ARG A 193 -8.50 5.03 -2.20
CA ARG A 193 -8.24 3.65 -2.59
C ARG A 193 -6.75 3.35 -2.62
N ARG A 194 -5.95 4.24 -3.21
CA ARG A 194 -4.49 4.15 -3.19
C ARG A 194 -3.96 4.00 -1.77
N GLY A 195 -4.38 4.88 -0.86
CA GLY A 195 -3.94 4.85 0.54
C GLY A 195 -4.31 3.54 1.25
N ARG A 196 -5.50 2.99 0.95
CA ARG A 196 -5.93 1.70 1.50
C ARG A 196 -5.13 0.53 0.94
N VAL A 197 -4.92 0.48 -0.38
CA VAL A 197 -4.08 -0.55 -1.01
C VAL A 197 -2.66 -0.48 -0.46
N LEU A 198 -2.08 0.73 -0.39
CA LEU A 198 -0.74 0.93 0.14
C LEU A 198 -0.61 0.46 1.59
N ALA A 199 -1.59 0.75 2.44
CA ALA A 199 -1.58 0.31 3.84
C ALA A 199 -1.61 -1.21 3.98
N GLU A 200 -2.39 -1.93 3.15
CA GLU A 200 -2.41 -3.39 3.14
C GLU A 200 -1.10 -3.98 2.59
N MET A 201 -0.51 -3.36 1.56
CA MET A 201 0.80 -3.73 1.04
C MET A 201 1.88 -3.58 2.12
N GLU A 202 1.92 -2.44 2.80
CA GLU A 202 2.89 -2.15 3.86
C GLU A 202 2.76 -3.10 5.06
N ALA A 203 1.53 -3.32 5.53
CA ALA A 203 1.24 -4.20 6.67
C ALA A 203 1.59 -5.67 6.40
N SER A 204 1.54 -6.10 5.14
CA SER A 204 1.77 -7.49 4.73
C SER A 204 3.17 -7.76 4.20
N PHE A 205 4.00 -6.73 3.98
CA PHE A 205 5.33 -6.89 3.42
C PHE A 205 6.24 -7.77 4.29
N GLN A 206 6.75 -8.83 3.71
CA GLN A 206 7.67 -9.77 4.35
C GLN A 206 8.88 -10.01 3.46
N ARG A 207 10.06 -9.97 4.08
CA ARG A 207 11.33 -10.35 3.45
C ARG A 207 11.55 -11.83 3.64
N LEU A 208 11.70 -12.56 2.55
CA LEU A 208 12.12 -13.95 2.50
C LEU A 208 13.62 -14.00 2.17
N GLU A 209 14.23 -15.17 2.20
CA GLU A 209 15.61 -15.34 1.76
C GLU A 209 15.75 -15.24 0.24
N GLY A 210 16.91 -14.77 -0.24
CA GLY A 210 17.24 -14.67 -1.65
C GLY A 210 16.88 -13.33 -2.28
N VAL A 211 17.51 -13.07 -3.41
CA VAL A 211 17.32 -11.85 -4.22
C VAL A 211 17.14 -12.23 -5.67
N LEU A 212 16.53 -11.32 -6.43
CA LEU A 212 16.34 -11.50 -7.87
C LEU A 212 17.70 -11.64 -8.58
N ASP A 213 17.85 -12.71 -9.35
CA ASP A 213 19.05 -12.96 -10.17
C ASP A 213 19.19 -11.84 -11.21
N PRO A 214 20.32 -11.11 -11.26
CA PRO A 214 20.56 -10.08 -12.26
C PRO A 214 20.51 -10.57 -13.71
N GLY A 215 20.69 -11.88 -13.93
CA GLY A 215 20.59 -12.52 -15.24
C GLY A 215 19.18 -13.02 -15.60
N LEU A 216 18.23 -12.93 -14.68
CA LEU A 216 16.86 -13.39 -14.91
C LEU A 216 16.08 -12.32 -15.69
N VAL A 217 15.96 -12.52 -17.00
CA VAL A 217 15.12 -11.68 -17.88
C VAL A 217 14.03 -12.57 -18.48
N THR A 218 12.79 -12.15 -18.38
CA THR A 218 11.67 -12.89 -18.99
C THR A 218 11.76 -12.77 -20.51
N PRO A 219 11.78 -13.89 -21.28
CA PRO A 219 11.84 -13.82 -22.73
C PRO A 219 10.60 -13.13 -23.31
N GLY A 220 10.80 -12.07 -24.11
CA GLY A 220 9.72 -11.36 -24.84
C GLY A 220 9.82 -9.84 -24.82
N GLU A 221 10.68 -9.25 -24.04
CA GLU A 221 10.77 -7.80 -23.86
C GLU A 221 12.07 -7.19 -24.42
N GLU A 222 12.22 -7.19 -25.74
CA GLU A 222 13.18 -6.26 -26.38
C GLU A 222 12.70 -4.79 -26.39
N GLN A 223 11.49 -4.49 -25.88
CA GLN A 223 10.88 -3.15 -25.94
C GLN A 223 10.74 -2.42 -24.59
N SER A 224 11.04 -3.03 -23.45
CA SER A 224 11.02 -2.34 -22.15
C SER A 224 12.39 -1.90 -21.65
N VAL A 225 13.38 -1.83 -22.54
CA VAL A 225 14.75 -1.41 -22.25
C VAL A 225 14.83 0.06 -21.75
N ASP A 226 13.78 0.86 -21.99
CA ASP A 226 13.78 2.28 -21.60
C ASP A 226 13.66 2.52 -20.08
N LEU A 227 13.22 1.53 -19.30
CA LEU A 227 13.24 1.63 -17.83
C LEU A 227 14.57 1.19 -17.21
N VAL A 228 15.39 0.47 -17.96
CA VAL A 228 16.66 -0.13 -17.47
C VAL A 228 17.88 0.40 -18.19
N SER A 229 17.77 1.01 -19.37
CA SER A 229 18.92 1.58 -20.11
C SER A 229 19.60 2.76 -19.41
N GLY A 230 19.06 3.26 -18.30
CA GLY A 230 19.75 4.16 -17.37
C GLY A 230 20.61 3.46 -16.30
N LEU A 231 20.66 2.11 -16.28
CA LEU A 231 21.34 1.30 -15.26
C LEU A 231 22.68 0.69 -15.73
N ALA A 232 23.13 1.01 -16.97
CA ALA A 232 24.43 0.55 -17.50
C ALA A 232 25.50 1.63 -17.45
#